data_39105021c415a33171668d63a49a3d4d
#
_entry.id   39105021c415a33171668d63a49a3d4d
#
_cell.length_a   1.000
_cell.length_b   1.000
_cell.length_c   1.000
_cell.angle_alpha   90.00
_cell.angle_beta   90.00
_cell.angle_gamma   90.00
#
_symmetry.space_group_name_H-M   'P 1'
#
loop_
_entity.id
_entity.type
_entity.pdbx_description
1 polymer ?
#
loop_
_entity_poly.entity_id
_entity_poly.type
_entity_poly.pdbx_seq_one_letter_code
_entity_poly.pdbx_strand_id
1 'polypeptide(L)'
;GYNFSPSSVAVDRWGRIYLVSAGTTYGIMEFDSDGNFQSFLGAQKTTPSFTWLLWRRIFSKEQQERSYSVVPVNYDHIFIDDDGFLYATSQNANVPMVEAAVLGRVTDSTFLPVKKLNFTGTDVMTRKGFFPPAGDISFGNGAEVEDAYKGTSRIVGVAIGDNGLYTLVDQKRNKLFTYDADGNLLYVFGGTGNRRGMFQSLCAAAYYDGCLYALDSSASAVTCFAPTAYGELISRTIALREEREYDKVMAGWQEILCENNGFTLAYVGMGDAAYRQEDYAAAMQYYKLADDTAGYSKAFSGLRREWMSRWYLPVIAAAAALLFCLTRLLAAIRRRNARPAGKRTLFDQLLYAFHVLAHPFDGFWDIRYEGRGSKKAATVLFVLAALSLWLRQLVTGWLFGGGDGSLWSIVIFGGAAALFILSNWCLTTLTDGKGAMGDIYTAVGYSLTPLILTALPLGLLTNVLSLGESGALSLMSSAVWIWVGLLLFSGILVTQHYSFGQNVLSVLLTVVGMMVLLFIGFLLVNLAGRMVTFVANIVTELSLRW
;
A
#
# COMPACT_ATOMS: atom_id res chain seq x y z
N GLY A 1 -1.10 -25.94 -37.89
CA GLY A 1 -1.00 -26.99 -36.88
C GLY A 1 -0.32 -26.44 -35.65
N TYR A 2 -0.90 -26.59 -34.50
CA TYR A 2 -0.25 -26.21 -33.25
C TYR A 2 0.91 -27.19 -32.99
N ASN A 3 2.11 -26.68 -32.73
CA ASN A 3 3.22 -27.50 -32.26
C ASN A 3 2.88 -27.99 -30.84
N PHE A 4 2.44 -29.23 -30.73
CA PHE A 4 2.21 -29.88 -29.46
C PHE A 4 3.58 -30.27 -28.87
N SER A 5 3.95 -29.60 -27.78
CA SER A 5 5.21 -29.84 -27.08
C SER A 5 4.92 -29.97 -25.58
N PRO A 6 4.62 -31.21 -25.11
CA PRO A 6 4.31 -31.44 -23.70
C PRO A 6 5.53 -31.11 -22.84
N SER A 7 5.30 -30.33 -21.76
CA SER A 7 6.34 -29.89 -20.81
C SER A 7 6.20 -30.54 -19.45
N SER A 8 4.98 -30.83 -19.00
CA SER A 8 4.73 -31.43 -17.71
C SER A 8 3.46 -32.28 -17.72
N VAL A 9 3.47 -33.35 -16.96
CA VAL A 9 2.33 -34.26 -16.77
C VAL A 9 2.19 -34.58 -15.28
N ALA A 10 0.92 -34.63 -14.83
CA ALA A 10 0.57 -35.11 -13.50
C ALA A 10 -0.62 -36.07 -13.62
N VAL A 11 -0.69 -37.04 -12.71
CA VAL A 11 -1.77 -38.04 -12.68
C VAL A 11 -2.34 -38.05 -11.27
N ASP A 12 -3.68 -37.98 -11.18
CA ASP A 12 -4.34 -38.05 -9.88
C ASP A 12 -4.56 -39.49 -9.42
N ARG A 13 -5.02 -39.66 -8.18
CA ARG A 13 -5.30 -40.97 -7.57
C ARG A 13 -6.40 -41.79 -8.28
N TRP A 14 -7.18 -41.14 -9.15
CA TRP A 14 -8.24 -41.80 -9.94
C TRP A 14 -7.80 -42.12 -11.37
N GLY A 15 -6.50 -41.85 -11.71
CA GLY A 15 -5.94 -42.12 -13.03
C GLY A 15 -6.23 -41.04 -14.09
N ARG A 16 -6.82 -39.87 -13.73
CA ARG A 16 -6.97 -38.76 -14.67
C ARG A 16 -5.61 -38.13 -14.92
N ILE A 17 -5.35 -37.79 -16.19
CA ILE A 17 -4.07 -37.28 -16.64
C ILE A 17 -4.22 -35.78 -16.93
N TYR A 18 -3.35 -35.00 -16.32
CA TYR A 18 -3.26 -33.56 -16.56
C TYR A 18 -1.95 -33.26 -17.28
N LEU A 19 -2.03 -32.46 -18.35
CA LEU A 19 -0.89 -32.20 -19.22
C LEU A 19 -0.81 -30.73 -19.58
N VAL A 20 0.40 -30.19 -19.52
CA VAL A 20 0.75 -28.85 -20.01
C VAL A 20 1.61 -28.98 -21.25
N SER A 21 1.31 -28.19 -22.27
CA SER A 21 2.09 -28.11 -23.50
C SER A 21 2.59 -26.69 -23.73
N ALA A 22 3.87 -26.56 -24.02
CA ALA A 22 4.45 -25.27 -24.39
C ALA A 22 3.75 -24.71 -25.65
N GLY A 23 3.38 -23.45 -25.61
CA GLY A 23 2.68 -22.78 -26.72
C GLY A 23 1.16 -22.91 -26.75
N THR A 24 0.52 -23.60 -25.79
CA THR A 24 -0.95 -23.58 -25.64
C THR A 24 -1.37 -22.53 -24.63
N THR A 25 -2.29 -21.66 -25.05
CA THR A 25 -2.85 -20.59 -24.20
C THR A 25 -4.17 -20.98 -23.53
N TYR A 26 -4.63 -22.22 -23.76
CA TYR A 26 -5.92 -22.69 -23.27
C TYR A 26 -5.88 -23.25 -21.84
N GLY A 27 -4.71 -23.29 -21.22
CA GLY A 27 -4.53 -23.83 -19.87
C GLY A 27 -4.04 -25.27 -19.85
N ILE A 28 -4.41 -26.02 -18.81
CA ILE A 28 -4.01 -27.40 -18.55
C ILE A 28 -5.01 -28.34 -19.25
N MET A 29 -4.51 -29.29 -20.03
CA MET A 29 -5.36 -30.31 -20.68
C MET A 29 -5.65 -31.43 -19.70
N GLU A 30 -6.92 -31.81 -19.58
CA GLU A 30 -7.39 -32.92 -18.76
C GLU A 30 -7.79 -34.09 -19.66
N PHE A 31 -7.34 -35.28 -19.35
CA PHE A 31 -7.70 -36.54 -19.99
C PHE A 31 -8.23 -37.51 -18.94
N ASP A 32 -9.10 -38.43 -19.35
CA ASP A 32 -9.52 -39.54 -18.50
C ASP A 32 -8.41 -40.60 -18.36
N SER A 33 -8.70 -41.67 -17.60
CA SER A 33 -7.79 -42.79 -17.41
C SER A 33 -7.49 -43.55 -18.71
N ASP A 34 -8.32 -43.45 -19.72
CA ASP A 34 -8.16 -44.09 -21.02
C ASP A 34 -7.44 -43.21 -22.04
N GLY A 35 -7.05 -41.98 -21.63
CA GLY A 35 -6.34 -41.01 -22.48
C GLY A 35 -7.24 -40.19 -23.39
N ASN A 36 -8.58 -40.18 -23.20
CA ASN A 36 -9.48 -39.33 -23.97
C ASN A 36 -9.51 -37.91 -23.40
N PHE A 37 -9.38 -36.92 -24.28
CA PHE A 37 -9.45 -35.52 -23.89
C PHE A 37 -10.83 -35.15 -23.32
N GLN A 38 -10.85 -34.53 -22.13
CA GLN A 38 -12.06 -34.12 -21.43
C GLN A 38 -12.26 -32.59 -21.51
N SER A 39 -11.30 -31.82 -21.02
CA SER A 39 -11.44 -30.37 -20.92
C SER A 39 -10.10 -29.63 -20.84
N PHE A 40 -10.20 -28.29 -20.87
CA PHE A 40 -9.11 -27.39 -20.50
C PHE A 40 -9.39 -26.78 -19.13
N LEU A 41 -8.46 -26.86 -18.20
CA LEU A 41 -8.55 -26.29 -16.86
C LEU A 41 -7.68 -25.04 -16.72
N GLY A 42 -8.16 -24.06 -15.94
CA GLY A 42 -7.38 -22.90 -15.55
C GLY A 42 -7.01 -21.97 -16.69
N ALA A 43 -7.78 -21.96 -17.81
CA ALA A 43 -7.59 -21.00 -18.89
C ALA A 43 -7.62 -19.57 -18.34
N GLN A 44 -6.57 -18.81 -18.58
CA GLN A 44 -6.47 -17.46 -18.05
C GLN A 44 -7.34 -16.49 -18.85
N LYS A 45 -8.29 -15.85 -18.17
CA LYS A 45 -9.18 -14.86 -18.79
C LYS A 45 -8.42 -13.54 -18.96
N THR A 46 -8.01 -13.24 -20.17
CA THR A 46 -7.45 -11.95 -20.55
C THR A 46 -8.57 -11.00 -20.98
N THR A 47 -9.41 -10.58 -20.05
CA THR A 47 -10.38 -9.52 -20.34
C THR A 47 -9.72 -8.16 -20.09
N PRO A 48 -9.44 -7.37 -21.16
CA PRO A 48 -8.91 -6.03 -20.99
C PRO A 48 -9.92 -5.18 -20.23
N SER A 49 -9.47 -4.41 -19.22
CA SER A 49 -10.35 -3.51 -18.47
C SER A 49 -10.95 -2.45 -19.39
N PHE A 50 -12.17 -2.00 -19.09
CA PHE A 50 -12.87 -0.95 -19.86
C PHE A 50 -12.02 0.34 -19.93
N THR A 51 -11.34 0.68 -18.87
CA THR A 51 -10.40 1.82 -18.82
C THR A 51 -9.24 1.65 -19.80
N TRP A 52 -8.67 0.44 -19.93
CA TRP A 52 -7.63 0.14 -20.90
C TRP A 52 -8.11 0.28 -22.34
N LEU A 53 -9.35 -0.17 -22.66
CA LEU A 53 -9.97 0.01 -23.98
C LEU A 53 -10.19 1.49 -24.32
N LEU A 54 -10.51 2.33 -23.32
CA LEU A 54 -10.69 3.78 -23.50
C LEU A 54 -9.34 4.47 -23.75
N TRP A 55 -8.31 4.14 -22.97
CA TRP A 55 -6.95 4.68 -23.12
C TRP A 55 -6.30 4.28 -24.44
N ARG A 56 -6.54 3.05 -24.92
CA ARG A 56 -6.04 2.57 -26.22
C ARG A 56 -6.52 3.43 -27.38
N ARG A 57 -7.69 4.09 -27.28
CA ARG A 57 -8.19 5.02 -28.30
C ARG A 57 -7.43 6.36 -28.35
N ILE A 58 -6.75 6.72 -27.27
CA ILE A 58 -6.06 8.00 -27.09
C ILE A 58 -4.58 7.88 -27.41
N PHE A 59 -3.98 6.69 -27.28
CA PHE A 59 -2.58 6.45 -27.54
C PHE A 59 -2.24 6.44 -29.04
N SER A 60 -1.06 7.02 -29.39
CA SER A 60 -0.49 6.91 -30.72
C SER A 60 -0.09 5.46 -31.05
N LYS A 61 0.06 5.12 -32.35
CA LYS A 61 0.45 3.76 -32.78
C LYS A 61 1.76 3.30 -32.13
N GLU A 62 2.75 4.18 -32.00
CA GLU A 62 4.03 3.88 -31.34
C GLU A 62 3.89 3.65 -29.83
N GLN A 63 2.95 4.33 -29.17
CA GLN A 63 2.61 4.10 -27.77
C GLN A 63 1.78 2.83 -27.58
N GLN A 64 0.95 2.45 -28.56
CA GLN A 64 0.21 1.19 -28.56
C GLN A 64 1.12 -0.02 -28.76
N GLU A 65 2.20 0.09 -29.54
CA GLU A 65 3.20 -0.97 -29.71
C GLU A 65 4.09 -1.14 -28.48
N ARG A 66 4.30 -0.07 -27.71
CA ARG A 66 4.98 -0.11 -26.41
C ARG A 66 4.04 -0.41 -25.23
N SER A 67 2.73 -0.25 -25.42
CA SER A 67 1.74 -0.65 -24.42
C SER A 67 1.62 -2.17 -24.45
N TYR A 68 1.89 -2.78 -23.31
CA TYR A 68 1.93 -4.20 -23.06
C TYR A 68 0.84 -4.96 -23.83
N SER A 69 1.25 -5.75 -24.79
CA SER A 69 0.46 -6.87 -25.31
C SER A 69 0.15 -7.73 -24.07
N VAL A 70 -1.12 -7.93 -23.77
CA VAL A 70 -1.54 -8.90 -22.76
C VAL A 70 -1.21 -10.26 -23.34
N VAL A 71 0.03 -10.70 -23.13
CA VAL A 71 0.45 -12.05 -23.51
C VAL A 71 -0.17 -12.97 -22.47
N PRO A 72 -1.00 -13.93 -22.87
CA PRO A 72 -1.53 -14.92 -21.94
C PRO A 72 -0.35 -15.64 -21.29
N VAL A 73 -0.36 -15.73 -19.97
CA VAL A 73 0.67 -16.43 -19.20
C VAL A 73 0.39 -17.92 -19.33
N ASN A 74 1.32 -18.67 -19.90
CA ASN A 74 1.21 -20.12 -20.02
C ASN A 74 1.72 -20.80 -18.76
N TYR A 75 1.13 -21.93 -18.41
CA TYR A 75 1.68 -22.82 -17.41
C TYR A 75 2.85 -23.59 -18.02
N ASP A 76 3.92 -23.81 -17.20
CA ASP A 76 5.11 -24.54 -17.63
C ASP A 76 5.21 -25.90 -16.95
N HIS A 77 4.90 -25.96 -15.64
CA HIS A 77 4.93 -27.17 -14.83
C HIS A 77 3.68 -27.28 -13.98
N ILE A 78 3.26 -28.53 -13.75
CA ILE A 78 2.15 -28.89 -12.87
C ILE A 78 2.56 -29.99 -11.90
N PHE A 79 2.00 -29.91 -10.71
CA PHE A 79 2.17 -30.88 -9.63
C PHE A 79 0.79 -31.11 -9.02
N ILE A 80 0.51 -32.30 -8.53
CA ILE A 80 -0.77 -32.63 -7.91
C ILE A 80 -0.54 -33.07 -6.46
N ASP A 81 -1.41 -32.62 -5.55
CA ASP A 81 -1.41 -33.09 -4.18
C ASP A 81 -2.35 -34.30 -3.99
N ASP A 82 -2.28 -34.93 -2.80
CA ASP A 82 -3.08 -36.10 -2.47
C ASP A 82 -4.60 -35.79 -2.42
N ASP A 83 -4.96 -34.53 -2.24
CA ASP A 83 -6.34 -34.05 -2.25
C ASP A 83 -6.86 -33.77 -3.67
N GLY A 84 -6.01 -33.83 -4.67
CA GLY A 84 -6.33 -33.61 -6.08
C GLY A 84 -6.28 -32.16 -6.53
N PHE A 85 -5.66 -31.26 -5.76
CA PHE A 85 -5.40 -29.88 -6.21
C PHE A 85 -4.14 -29.84 -7.08
N LEU A 86 -4.23 -29.06 -8.16
CA LEU A 86 -3.13 -28.86 -9.10
C LEU A 86 -2.34 -27.60 -8.73
N TYR A 87 -1.07 -27.75 -8.42
CA TYR A 87 -0.13 -26.63 -8.34
C TYR A 87 0.47 -26.39 -9.72
N ALA A 88 0.26 -25.20 -10.24
CA ALA A 88 0.73 -24.80 -11.56
C ALA A 88 1.71 -23.63 -11.45
N THR A 89 2.86 -23.75 -12.14
CA THR A 89 3.88 -22.70 -12.20
C THR A 89 3.92 -22.06 -13.57
N SER A 90 4.30 -20.79 -13.65
CA SER A 90 4.49 -20.06 -14.89
C SER A 90 5.81 -19.29 -14.86
N GLN A 91 6.69 -19.56 -15.86
CA GLN A 91 8.01 -18.95 -15.95
C GLN A 91 8.07 -17.71 -16.85
N ASN A 92 7.21 -17.66 -17.88
CA ASN A 92 7.24 -16.64 -18.93
C ASN A 92 6.43 -15.41 -18.56
N ALA A 93 6.21 -15.17 -17.29
CA ALA A 93 5.49 -13.99 -16.86
C ALA A 93 6.29 -12.73 -17.20
N ASN A 94 5.60 -11.71 -17.70
CA ASN A 94 6.14 -10.37 -17.87
C ASN A 94 6.66 -9.88 -16.50
N VAL A 95 7.97 -9.77 -16.32
CA VAL A 95 8.61 -9.45 -15.02
C VAL A 95 7.98 -8.24 -14.33
N PRO A 96 7.76 -7.08 -15.00
CA PRO A 96 7.08 -5.94 -14.37
C PRO A 96 5.66 -6.23 -13.88
N MET A 97 4.92 -7.09 -14.55
CA MET A 97 3.56 -7.47 -14.14
C MET A 97 3.56 -8.44 -12.97
N VAL A 98 4.53 -9.36 -12.94
CA VAL A 98 4.75 -10.24 -11.78
C VAL A 98 5.16 -9.43 -10.55
N GLU A 99 6.08 -8.48 -10.71
CA GLU A 99 6.47 -7.56 -9.64
C GLU A 99 5.26 -6.76 -9.11
N ALA A 100 4.43 -6.24 -10.02
CA ALA A 100 3.22 -5.51 -9.63
C ALA A 100 2.20 -6.40 -8.91
N ALA A 101 2.04 -7.66 -9.34
CA ALA A 101 1.13 -8.63 -8.72
C ALA A 101 1.63 -9.05 -7.33
N VAL A 102 2.92 -9.33 -7.18
CA VAL A 102 3.52 -9.72 -5.90
C VAL A 102 3.49 -8.56 -4.90
N LEU A 103 3.68 -7.31 -5.36
CA LEU A 103 3.57 -6.12 -4.51
C LEU A 103 2.12 -5.69 -4.20
N GLY A 104 1.14 -6.49 -4.61
CA GLY A 104 -0.27 -6.17 -4.40
C GLY A 104 -0.77 -4.93 -5.18
N ARG A 105 -0.02 -4.45 -6.17
CA ARG A 105 -0.41 -3.33 -7.04
C ARG A 105 -1.45 -3.74 -8.08
N VAL A 106 -1.55 -5.03 -8.35
CA VAL A 106 -2.54 -5.66 -9.23
C VAL A 106 -3.26 -6.74 -8.44
N THR A 107 -4.57 -6.68 -8.39
CA THR A 107 -5.40 -7.66 -7.66
C THR A 107 -5.65 -8.95 -8.44
N ASP A 108 -5.25 -9.00 -9.71
CA ASP A 108 -5.42 -10.16 -10.57
C ASP A 108 -4.32 -11.19 -10.32
N SER A 109 -4.71 -12.40 -9.92
CA SER A 109 -3.81 -13.53 -9.71
C SER A 109 -3.19 -14.09 -11.00
N THR A 110 -3.56 -13.56 -12.18
CA THR A 110 -3.09 -14.02 -13.49
C THR A 110 -1.58 -14.05 -13.60
N PHE A 111 -0.90 -13.03 -13.05
CA PHE A 111 0.56 -12.87 -13.16
C PHE A 111 1.34 -13.47 -11.97
N LEU A 112 0.68 -14.11 -11.03
CA LEU A 112 1.38 -14.77 -9.93
C LEU A 112 2.08 -16.05 -10.42
N PRO A 113 3.33 -16.27 -10.03
CA PRO A 113 4.15 -17.34 -10.60
C PRO A 113 3.71 -18.75 -10.18
N VAL A 114 2.94 -18.86 -9.11
CA VAL A 114 2.41 -20.14 -8.60
C VAL A 114 0.94 -20.02 -8.29
N LYS A 115 0.15 -21.02 -8.67
CA LYS A 115 -1.28 -21.15 -8.41
C LYS A 115 -1.62 -22.52 -7.88
N LYS A 116 -2.60 -22.62 -6.99
CA LYS A 116 -3.25 -23.85 -6.55
C LYS A 116 -4.62 -23.92 -7.17
N LEU A 117 -4.83 -24.76 -8.16
CA LEU A 117 -6.06 -24.86 -8.93
C LEU A 117 -6.91 -26.00 -8.38
N ASN A 118 -8.21 -25.75 -8.23
CA ASN A 118 -9.19 -26.78 -7.97
C ASN A 118 -9.62 -27.48 -9.29
N PHE A 119 -10.51 -28.46 -9.19
CA PHE A 119 -11.03 -29.23 -10.34
C PHE A 119 -11.79 -28.36 -11.37
N THR A 120 -12.18 -27.12 -11.03
CA THR A 120 -12.79 -26.17 -11.98
C THR A 120 -11.76 -25.25 -12.63
N GLY A 121 -10.45 -25.40 -12.29
CA GLY A 121 -9.37 -24.54 -12.76
C GLY A 121 -9.34 -23.16 -12.09
N THR A 122 -10.05 -23.00 -10.97
CA THR A 122 -10.03 -21.75 -10.19
C THR A 122 -8.87 -21.77 -9.22
N ASP A 123 -8.11 -20.67 -9.14
CA ASP A 123 -7.03 -20.49 -8.18
C ASP A 123 -7.60 -20.32 -6.76
N VAL A 124 -7.30 -21.30 -5.90
CA VAL A 124 -7.72 -21.35 -4.49
C VAL A 124 -6.54 -21.20 -3.52
N MET A 125 -5.38 -20.77 -4.02
CA MET A 125 -4.18 -20.60 -3.20
C MET A 125 -4.37 -19.50 -2.17
N THR A 126 -4.17 -19.84 -0.91
CA THR A 126 -4.18 -18.86 0.18
C THR A 126 -2.84 -18.12 0.20
N ARG A 127 -2.88 -16.79 0.39
CA ARG A 127 -1.71 -15.91 0.34
C ARG A 127 -1.79 -14.88 1.46
N LYS A 128 -1.71 -15.35 2.71
CA LYS A 128 -1.78 -14.49 3.91
C LYS A 128 -0.42 -13.93 4.34
N GLY A 129 0.69 -14.48 3.82
CA GLY A 129 2.04 -14.02 4.14
C GLY A 129 2.30 -12.59 3.66
N PHE A 130 3.38 -11.99 4.18
CA PHE A 130 3.80 -10.63 3.83
C PHE A 130 4.00 -10.45 2.32
N PHE A 131 4.56 -11.48 1.65
CA PHE A 131 4.55 -11.59 0.20
C PHE A 131 3.81 -12.87 -0.22
N PRO A 132 3.11 -12.85 -1.36
CA PRO A 132 2.54 -14.07 -1.90
C PRO A 132 3.65 -15.09 -2.21
N PRO A 133 3.34 -16.39 -2.24
CA PRO A 133 4.30 -17.43 -2.62
C PRO A 133 4.82 -17.21 -4.03
N ALA A 134 5.99 -16.59 -4.13
CA ALA A 134 6.62 -16.20 -5.39
C ALA A 134 8.15 -16.32 -5.37
N GLY A 135 8.71 -16.83 -4.27
CA GLY A 135 10.14 -16.83 -4.04
C GLY A 135 10.66 -15.44 -3.65
N ASP A 136 11.79 -15.05 -4.21
CA ASP A 136 12.50 -13.82 -3.90
C ASP A 136 12.32 -12.78 -5.02
N ILE A 137 12.29 -11.49 -4.67
CA ILE A 137 12.20 -10.38 -5.61
C ILE A 137 13.29 -9.37 -5.27
N SER A 138 14.19 -9.16 -6.23
CA SER A 138 15.21 -8.13 -6.09
C SER A 138 14.79 -6.86 -6.84
N PHE A 139 14.54 -5.78 -6.10
CA PHE A 139 14.20 -4.46 -6.64
C PHE A 139 15.42 -3.61 -7.01
N GLY A 140 16.64 -4.16 -6.95
CA GLY A 140 17.87 -3.41 -7.08
C GLY A 140 18.02 -2.72 -8.43
N ASN A 141 17.78 -1.41 -8.48
CA ASN A 141 18.37 -0.50 -9.48
C ASN A 141 19.82 -0.11 -9.11
N GLY A 142 20.37 -0.66 -8.03
CA GLY A 142 21.74 -0.41 -7.58
C GLY A 142 22.77 -1.23 -8.34
N ALA A 143 23.95 -0.66 -8.54
CA ALA A 143 25.11 -1.31 -9.14
C ALA A 143 25.64 -2.52 -8.33
N GLU A 144 25.08 -2.77 -7.15
CA GLU A 144 25.53 -3.80 -6.21
C GLU A 144 24.89 -5.18 -6.39
N VAL A 145 23.82 -5.29 -7.19
CA VAL A 145 23.15 -6.58 -7.46
C VAL A 145 23.58 -7.08 -8.84
N GLU A 146 24.22 -8.25 -8.88
CA GLU A 146 24.54 -8.89 -10.15
C GLU A 146 23.27 -9.05 -11.01
N ASP A 147 23.37 -8.81 -12.32
CA ASP A 147 22.24 -8.87 -13.25
C ASP A 147 21.53 -10.23 -13.23
N ALA A 148 22.24 -11.31 -12.89
CA ALA A 148 21.70 -12.65 -12.73
C ALA A 148 20.61 -12.76 -11.64
N TYR A 149 20.64 -11.89 -10.61
CA TYR A 149 19.70 -11.93 -9.49
C TYR A 149 18.63 -10.83 -9.54
N LYS A 150 18.66 -9.93 -10.53
CA LYS A 150 17.64 -8.88 -10.69
C LYS A 150 16.27 -9.46 -11.07
N GLY A 151 15.20 -8.88 -10.51
CA GLY A 151 13.82 -9.26 -10.79
C GLY A 151 13.31 -10.44 -9.96
N THR A 152 12.26 -11.08 -10.46
CA THR A 152 11.55 -12.16 -9.77
C THR A 152 12.29 -13.50 -9.83
N SER A 153 11.98 -14.41 -8.90
CA SER A 153 12.37 -15.81 -8.93
C SER A 153 11.85 -16.52 -10.19
N ARG A 154 12.59 -17.53 -10.64
CA ARG A 154 12.13 -18.45 -11.68
C ARG A 154 11.72 -19.76 -11.04
N ILE A 155 10.42 -19.89 -10.75
CA ILE A 155 9.89 -21.08 -10.10
C ILE A 155 9.69 -22.18 -11.14
N VAL A 156 10.45 -23.26 -10.98
CA VAL A 156 10.45 -24.41 -11.91
C VAL A 156 9.80 -25.65 -11.31
N GLY A 157 9.50 -25.64 -10.02
CA GLY A 157 8.91 -26.79 -9.36
C GLY A 157 8.23 -26.45 -8.05
N VAL A 158 7.34 -27.34 -7.63
CA VAL A 158 6.70 -27.33 -6.32
C VAL A 158 6.84 -28.73 -5.73
N ALA A 159 7.46 -28.85 -4.56
CA ALA A 159 7.43 -30.08 -3.78
C ALA A 159 6.36 -29.94 -2.70
N ILE A 160 5.46 -30.91 -2.59
CA ILE A 160 4.35 -30.93 -1.65
C ILE A 160 4.75 -31.84 -0.49
N GLY A 161 4.72 -31.30 0.72
CA GLY A 161 5.01 -32.01 1.96
C GLY A 161 3.75 -32.23 2.80
N ASP A 162 3.94 -32.78 4.01
CA ASP A 162 2.85 -33.07 4.93
C ASP A 162 2.21 -31.79 5.50
N ASN A 163 0.99 -31.88 6.01
CA ASN A 163 0.27 -30.80 6.69
C ASN A 163 0.12 -29.51 5.86
N GLY A 164 -0.01 -29.65 4.52
CA GLY A 164 -0.17 -28.53 3.60
C GLY A 164 1.10 -27.70 3.40
N LEU A 165 2.26 -28.18 3.86
CA LEU A 165 3.56 -27.58 3.55
C LEU A 165 3.88 -27.76 2.07
N TYR A 166 4.46 -26.75 1.45
CA TYR A 166 4.98 -26.85 0.10
C TYR A 166 6.25 -26.03 -0.07
N THR A 167 7.15 -26.54 -0.90
CA THR A 167 8.43 -25.89 -1.19
C THR A 167 8.52 -25.52 -2.66
N LEU A 168 8.76 -24.24 -2.93
CA LEU A 168 9.00 -23.72 -4.27
C LEU A 168 10.47 -23.85 -4.63
N VAL A 169 10.73 -24.27 -5.86
CA VAL A 169 12.06 -24.46 -6.43
C VAL A 169 12.40 -23.25 -7.31
N ASP A 170 13.29 -22.39 -6.84
CA ASP A 170 13.80 -21.24 -7.62
C ASP A 170 15.10 -21.62 -8.34
N GLN A 171 15.02 -21.83 -9.64
CA GLN A 171 16.17 -22.12 -10.48
C GLN A 171 17.11 -20.93 -10.65
N LYS A 172 16.57 -19.69 -10.65
CA LYS A 172 17.38 -18.49 -10.90
C LYS A 172 18.38 -18.22 -9.79
N ARG A 173 17.98 -18.46 -8.53
CA ARG A 173 18.82 -18.23 -7.35
C ARG A 173 19.31 -19.53 -6.70
N ASN A 174 18.89 -20.68 -7.26
CA ASN A 174 19.17 -22.00 -6.69
C ASN A 174 18.73 -22.13 -5.23
N LYS A 175 17.57 -21.55 -4.90
CA LYS A 175 17.00 -21.53 -3.55
C LYS A 175 15.71 -22.33 -3.47
N LEU A 176 15.45 -22.82 -2.27
CA LEU A 176 14.23 -23.53 -1.89
C LEU A 176 13.48 -22.67 -0.87
N PHE A 177 12.22 -22.36 -1.17
CA PHE A 177 11.34 -21.54 -0.33
C PHE A 177 10.20 -22.39 0.19
N THR A 178 10.14 -22.64 1.50
CA THR A 178 9.10 -23.47 2.11
C THR A 178 8.04 -22.58 2.74
N TYR A 179 6.78 -22.88 2.43
CA TYR A 179 5.59 -22.18 2.87
C TYR A 179 4.63 -23.13 3.59
N ASP A 180 3.79 -22.57 4.46
CA ASP A 180 2.64 -23.27 5.02
C ASP A 180 1.40 -23.19 4.09
N ALA A 181 0.31 -23.87 4.47
CA ALA A 181 -0.94 -23.90 3.71
C ALA A 181 -1.58 -22.50 3.54
N ASP A 182 -1.30 -21.56 4.44
CA ASP A 182 -1.78 -20.18 4.39
C ASP A 182 -0.91 -19.27 3.49
N GLY A 183 0.24 -19.76 2.99
CA GLY A 183 1.16 -19.01 2.14
C GLY A 183 2.16 -18.17 2.93
N ASN A 184 2.37 -18.47 4.21
CA ASN A 184 3.43 -17.83 4.99
C ASN A 184 4.78 -18.51 4.71
N LEU A 185 5.82 -17.72 4.47
CA LEU A 185 7.17 -18.22 4.30
C LEU A 185 7.72 -18.68 5.66
N LEU A 186 8.13 -19.93 5.72
CA LEU A 186 8.67 -20.55 6.95
C LEU A 186 10.19 -20.45 7.00
N TYR A 187 10.85 -20.89 5.93
CA TYR A 187 12.30 -20.86 5.81
C TYR A 187 12.76 -20.92 4.36
N VAL A 188 13.99 -20.47 4.13
CA VAL A 188 14.67 -20.47 2.83
C VAL A 188 16.03 -21.10 3.00
N PHE A 189 16.40 -21.98 2.08
CA PHE A 189 17.71 -22.62 2.10
C PHE A 189 18.19 -22.93 0.67
N GLY A 190 19.42 -23.41 0.53
CA GLY A 190 20.11 -23.53 -0.75
C GLY A 190 20.78 -22.21 -1.16
N GLY A 191 21.22 -22.17 -2.39
CA GLY A 191 21.92 -21.04 -3.01
C GLY A 191 22.88 -21.51 -4.10
N THR A 192 23.48 -20.58 -4.84
CA THR A 192 24.44 -20.90 -5.89
C THR A 192 25.82 -21.17 -5.30
N GLY A 193 26.41 -22.32 -5.60
CA GLY A 193 27.74 -22.65 -5.13
C GLY A 193 28.08 -24.15 -5.21
N ASN A 194 29.31 -24.50 -4.77
CA ASN A 194 29.85 -25.88 -4.78
C ASN A 194 29.95 -26.49 -3.38
N ARG A 195 29.41 -25.81 -2.36
CA ARG A 195 29.39 -26.31 -0.98
C ARG A 195 28.20 -27.25 -0.79
N ARG A 196 28.30 -28.14 0.22
CA ARG A 196 27.18 -29.01 0.60
C ARG A 196 25.94 -28.17 0.89
N GLY A 197 24.79 -28.53 0.28
CA GLY A 197 23.54 -27.76 0.40
C GLY A 197 23.41 -26.57 -0.56
N MET A 198 24.39 -26.33 -1.43
CA MET A 198 24.34 -25.37 -2.53
C MET A 198 24.19 -26.11 -3.87
N PHE A 199 23.72 -25.37 -4.89
CA PHE A 199 23.41 -25.91 -6.20
C PHE A 199 24.06 -25.10 -7.32
N GLN A 200 24.33 -25.75 -8.45
CA GLN A 200 24.74 -25.11 -9.69
C GLN A 200 23.54 -24.82 -10.60
N SER A 201 22.62 -25.79 -10.71
CA SER A 201 21.37 -25.63 -11.48
C SER A 201 20.27 -26.49 -10.85
N LEU A 202 19.62 -25.93 -9.84
CA LEU A 202 18.48 -26.57 -9.17
C LEU A 202 17.30 -26.65 -10.12
N CYS A 203 16.76 -27.85 -10.36
CA CYS A 203 15.71 -28.04 -11.36
C CYS A 203 14.45 -28.74 -10.83
N ALA A 204 14.53 -29.54 -9.77
CA ALA A 204 13.37 -30.21 -9.19
C ALA A 204 13.59 -30.49 -7.70
N ALA A 205 12.49 -30.68 -6.96
CA ALA A 205 12.51 -31.20 -5.61
C ALA A 205 11.26 -32.05 -5.35
N ALA A 206 11.36 -33.00 -4.42
CA ALA A 206 10.25 -33.84 -3.98
C ALA A 206 10.44 -34.23 -2.52
N TYR A 207 9.36 -34.34 -1.76
CA TYR A 207 9.36 -34.87 -0.41
C TYR A 207 9.21 -36.41 -0.46
N TYR A 208 9.98 -37.08 0.36
CA TYR A 208 9.84 -38.50 0.60
C TYR A 208 10.35 -38.82 2.01
N ASP A 209 9.56 -39.56 2.78
CA ASP A 209 9.88 -39.98 4.16
C ASP A 209 10.38 -38.84 5.05
N GLY A 210 9.65 -37.71 5.06
CA GLY A 210 9.96 -36.52 5.86
C GLY A 210 11.19 -35.73 5.41
N CYS A 211 11.91 -36.17 4.36
CA CYS A 211 13.07 -35.49 3.80
C CYS A 211 12.76 -34.85 2.46
N LEU A 212 13.39 -33.71 2.17
CA LEU A 212 13.31 -33.05 0.87
C LEU A 212 14.51 -33.45 0.00
N TYR A 213 14.24 -34.06 -1.14
CA TYR A 213 15.24 -34.43 -2.15
C TYR A 213 15.24 -33.37 -3.25
N ALA A 214 16.39 -32.73 -3.46
CA ALA A 214 16.56 -31.66 -4.45
C ALA A 214 17.56 -32.12 -5.53
N LEU A 215 17.17 -31.95 -6.80
CA LEU A 215 17.95 -32.35 -7.98
C LEU A 215 18.70 -31.18 -8.57
N ASP A 216 20.01 -31.32 -8.71
CA ASP A 216 20.90 -30.43 -9.46
C ASP A 216 21.24 -31.03 -10.81
N SER A 217 20.76 -30.41 -11.88
CA SER A 217 21.00 -30.93 -13.23
C SER A 217 22.44 -30.73 -13.70
N SER A 218 23.13 -29.66 -13.30
CA SER A 218 24.52 -29.42 -13.69
C SER A 218 25.51 -30.26 -12.92
N ALA A 219 25.26 -30.49 -11.63
CA ALA A 219 26.09 -31.36 -10.80
C ALA A 219 25.74 -32.84 -10.97
N SER A 220 24.64 -33.18 -11.67
CA SER A 220 24.09 -34.55 -11.80
C SER A 220 23.97 -35.25 -10.44
N ALA A 221 23.48 -34.53 -9.44
CA ALA A 221 23.43 -34.95 -8.05
C ALA A 221 22.05 -34.68 -7.43
N VAL A 222 21.68 -35.58 -6.50
CA VAL A 222 20.50 -35.39 -5.64
C VAL A 222 21.00 -35.11 -4.23
N THR A 223 20.54 -33.98 -3.67
CA THR A 223 20.84 -33.64 -2.28
C THR A 223 19.61 -33.90 -1.41
N CYS A 224 19.78 -34.68 -0.36
CA CYS A 224 18.75 -34.95 0.62
C CYS A 224 18.88 -33.94 1.79
N PHE A 225 17.80 -33.25 2.12
CA PHE A 225 17.68 -32.38 3.27
C PHE A 225 16.76 -33.02 4.29
N ALA A 226 17.32 -33.42 5.43
CA ALA A 226 16.54 -33.79 6.60
C ALA A 226 16.19 -32.50 7.42
N PRO A 227 15.03 -32.45 8.05
CA PRO A 227 14.69 -31.32 8.91
C PRO A 227 15.65 -31.25 10.09
N THR A 228 16.01 -30.03 10.51
CA THR A 228 16.73 -29.77 11.75
C THR A 228 15.73 -29.79 12.93
N ALA A 229 16.22 -29.88 14.18
CA ALA A 229 15.37 -29.79 15.37
C ALA A 229 14.48 -28.53 15.34
N TYR A 230 15.01 -27.41 14.87
CA TYR A 230 14.25 -26.17 14.69
C TYR A 230 13.19 -26.29 13.57
N GLY A 231 13.52 -26.92 12.45
CA GLY A 231 12.56 -27.19 11.36
C GLY A 231 11.43 -28.13 11.80
N GLU A 232 11.75 -29.18 12.57
CA GLU A 232 10.74 -30.09 13.17
C GLU A 232 9.83 -29.35 14.16
N LEU A 233 10.40 -28.46 14.99
CA LEU A 233 9.63 -27.63 15.92
C LEU A 233 8.61 -26.74 15.18
N ILE A 234 9.02 -26.09 14.07
CA ILE A 234 8.13 -25.28 13.24
C ILE A 234 7.01 -26.17 12.65
N SER A 235 7.35 -27.28 12.00
CA SER A 235 6.40 -28.19 11.35
C SER A 235 5.40 -28.76 12.36
N ARG A 236 5.88 -29.19 13.54
CA ARG A 236 5.04 -29.69 14.64
C ARG A 236 4.09 -28.61 15.16
N THR A 237 4.58 -27.37 15.33
CA THR A 237 3.74 -26.28 15.84
C THR A 237 2.66 -25.90 14.82
N ILE A 238 2.95 -25.94 13.52
CA ILE A 238 1.96 -25.74 12.46
C ILE A 238 0.92 -26.87 12.45
N ALA A 239 1.34 -28.13 12.58
CA ALA A 239 0.41 -29.25 12.68
C ALA A 239 -0.54 -29.13 13.88
N LEU A 240 -0.02 -28.80 15.06
CA LEU A 240 -0.84 -28.54 16.26
C LEU A 240 -1.83 -27.38 16.04
N ARG A 241 -1.47 -26.37 15.25
CA ARG A 241 -2.38 -25.25 14.89
C ARG A 241 -3.57 -25.76 14.07
N GLU A 242 -3.35 -26.66 13.11
CA GLU A 242 -4.41 -27.28 12.31
C GLU A 242 -5.32 -28.17 13.18
N GLU A 243 -4.75 -28.90 14.16
CA GLU A 243 -5.48 -29.70 15.14
C GLU A 243 -6.22 -28.87 16.19
N ARG A 244 -6.03 -27.53 16.22
CA ARG A 244 -6.65 -26.58 17.15
C ARG A 244 -6.26 -26.76 18.62
N GLU A 245 -5.09 -27.32 18.89
CA GLU A 245 -4.52 -27.52 20.22
C GLU A 245 -3.82 -26.25 20.74
N TYR A 246 -4.60 -25.17 20.98
CA TYR A 246 -4.09 -23.82 21.19
C TYR A 246 -3.08 -23.64 22.31
N ASP A 247 -3.22 -24.39 23.43
CA ASP A 247 -2.27 -24.28 24.55
C ASP A 247 -0.88 -24.83 24.16
N LYS A 248 -0.84 -25.95 23.44
CA LYS A 248 0.40 -26.52 22.93
C LYS A 248 1.01 -25.66 21.81
N VAL A 249 0.17 -25.09 20.97
CA VAL A 249 0.58 -24.15 19.92
C VAL A 249 1.26 -22.92 20.53
N MET A 250 0.70 -22.36 21.61
CA MET A 250 1.29 -21.21 22.29
C MET A 250 2.70 -21.53 22.83
N ALA A 251 2.88 -22.70 23.47
CA ALA A 251 4.18 -23.15 23.95
C ALA A 251 5.19 -23.36 22.80
N GLY A 252 4.74 -23.96 21.68
CA GLY A 252 5.58 -24.14 20.49
C GLY A 252 6.05 -22.82 19.88
N TRP A 253 5.15 -21.83 19.79
CA TRP A 253 5.54 -20.47 19.29
C TRP A 253 6.53 -19.79 20.22
N GLN A 254 6.36 -19.92 21.54
CA GLN A 254 7.32 -19.37 22.50
C GLN A 254 8.70 -20.03 22.36
N GLU A 255 8.77 -21.34 22.19
CA GLU A 255 10.03 -22.07 21.97
C GLU A 255 10.71 -21.62 20.67
N ILE A 256 9.95 -21.44 19.57
CA ILE A 256 10.46 -20.91 18.30
C ILE A 256 11.04 -19.50 18.49
N LEU A 257 10.38 -18.63 19.25
CA LEU A 257 10.88 -17.29 19.52
C LEU A 257 12.13 -17.26 20.42
N CYS A 258 12.35 -18.27 21.25
CA CYS A 258 13.61 -18.40 21.98
C CYS A 258 14.80 -18.66 21.03
N GLU A 259 14.58 -19.42 19.96
CA GLU A 259 15.60 -19.69 18.94
C GLU A 259 15.73 -18.54 17.91
N ASN A 260 14.61 -17.96 17.52
CA ASN A 260 14.55 -16.88 16.53
C ASN A 260 13.49 -15.83 16.90
N ASN A 261 13.90 -14.80 17.59
CA ASN A 261 13.03 -13.68 17.99
C ASN A 261 12.45 -12.88 16.81
N GLY A 262 13.03 -13.00 15.61
CA GLY A 262 12.54 -12.36 14.39
C GLY A 262 11.47 -13.16 13.63
N PHE A 263 11.01 -14.30 14.14
CA PHE A 263 10.02 -15.13 13.45
C PHE A 263 8.61 -14.57 13.61
N THR A 264 8.22 -13.67 12.70
CA THR A 264 6.96 -12.90 12.77
C THR A 264 5.71 -13.78 12.82
N LEU A 265 5.72 -14.94 12.15
CA LEU A 265 4.58 -15.87 12.16
C LEU A 265 4.25 -16.38 13.56
N ALA A 266 5.26 -16.54 14.43
CA ALA A 266 5.02 -16.95 15.81
C ALA A 266 4.21 -15.89 16.58
N TYR A 267 4.51 -14.60 16.39
CA TYR A 267 3.71 -13.53 16.99
C TYR A 267 2.27 -13.49 16.44
N VAL A 268 2.08 -13.72 15.13
CA VAL A 268 0.73 -13.85 14.57
C VAL A 268 -0.01 -15.02 15.18
N GLY A 269 0.63 -16.19 15.28
CA GLY A 269 0.04 -17.39 15.88
C GLY A 269 -0.32 -17.23 17.37
N MET A 270 0.54 -16.55 18.13
CA MET A 270 0.23 -16.18 19.54
C MET A 270 -0.92 -15.19 19.61
N GLY A 271 -0.99 -14.23 18.69
CA GLY A 271 -2.09 -13.29 18.56
C GLY A 271 -3.42 -14.00 18.26
N ASP A 272 -3.42 -14.96 17.35
CA ASP A 272 -4.58 -15.79 17.01
C ASP A 272 -5.06 -16.63 18.20
N ALA A 273 -4.13 -17.22 18.94
CA ALA A 273 -4.46 -17.99 20.14
C ALA A 273 -5.07 -17.10 21.23
N ALA A 274 -4.46 -15.96 21.54
CA ALA A 274 -4.99 -14.99 22.51
C ALA A 274 -6.36 -14.43 22.07
N TYR A 275 -6.54 -14.14 20.78
CA TYR A 275 -7.82 -13.68 20.24
C TYR A 275 -8.94 -14.71 20.45
N ARG A 276 -8.66 -16.00 20.27
CA ARG A 276 -9.64 -17.09 20.48
C ARG A 276 -9.98 -17.30 21.95
N GLN A 277 -9.03 -16.99 22.85
CA GLN A 277 -9.26 -16.96 24.31
C GLN A 277 -9.98 -15.68 24.76
N GLU A 278 -10.39 -14.82 23.83
CA GLU A 278 -11.01 -13.51 24.08
C GLU A 278 -10.11 -12.51 24.84
N ASP A 279 -8.81 -12.81 24.98
CA ASP A 279 -7.84 -11.83 25.48
C ASP A 279 -7.41 -10.90 24.32
N TYR A 280 -8.31 -9.98 24.00
CA TYR A 280 -8.09 -9.02 22.92
C TYR A 280 -6.91 -8.09 23.18
N ALA A 281 -6.60 -7.80 24.44
CA ALA A 281 -5.50 -6.91 24.80
C ALA A 281 -4.14 -7.55 24.51
N ALA A 282 -3.94 -8.80 24.93
CA ALA A 282 -2.74 -9.58 24.59
C ALA A 282 -2.63 -9.83 23.08
N ALA A 283 -3.75 -10.19 22.43
CA ALA A 283 -3.79 -10.38 20.98
C ALA A 283 -3.30 -9.14 20.21
N MET A 284 -3.75 -7.95 20.58
CA MET A 284 -3.31 -6.69 19.98
C MET A 284 -1.80 -6.46 20.14
N GLN A 285 -1.22 -6.83 21.31
CA GLN A 285 0.23 -6.69 21.51
C GLN A 285 1.03 -7.60 20.57
N TYR A 286 0.62 -8.87 20.45
CA TYR A 286 1.28 -9.83 19.58
C TYR A 286 1.15 -9.44 18.10
N TYR A 287 -0.04 -9.06 17.62
CA TYR A 287 -0.21 -8.60 16.24
C TYR A 287 0.60 -7.32 15.95
N LYS A 288 0.74 -6.43 16.93
CA LYS A 288 1.58 -5.24 16.78
C LYS A 288 3.06 -5.59 16.65
N LEU A 289 3.56 -6.58 17.39
CA LEU A 289 4.93 -7.10 17.27
C LEU A 289 5.17 -7.76 15.90
N ALA A 290 4.14 -8.38 15.32
CA ALA A 290 4.17 -8.98 14.00
C ALA A 290 3.97 -7.98 12.85
N ASP A 291 3.67 -6.71 13.14
CA ASP A 291 3.21 -5.71 12.16
C ASP A 291 1.95 -6.15 11.37
N ASP A 292 1.15 -7.04 11.97
CA ASP A 292 -0.13 -7.49 11.39
C ASP A 292 -1.25 -6.52 11.75
N THR A 293 -1.47 -5.56 10.85
CA THR A 293 -2.52 -4.55 11.00
C THR A 293 -3.93 -5.14 10.91
N ALA A 294 -4.11 -6.22 10.15
CA ALA A 294 -5.42 -6.87 9.97
C ALA A 294 -5.83 -7.61 11.25
N GLY A 295 -4.94 -8.44 11.81
CA GLY A 295 -5.13 -9.13 13.08
C GLY A 295 -5.35 -8.14 14.23
N TYR A 296 -4.52 -7.11 14.30
CA TYR A 296 -4.67 -6.04 15.29
C TYR A 296 -6.03 -5.36 15.20
N SER A 297 -6.49 -4.99 13.99
CA SER A 297 -7.79 -4.35 13.79
C SER A 297 -8.95 -5.25 14.23
N LYS A 298 -8.83 -6.56 13.98
CA LYS A 298 -9.83 -7.55 14.42
C LYS A 298 -9.88 -7.65 15.93
N ALA A 299 -8.75 -7.76 16.62
CA ALA A 299 -8.66 -7.80 18.06
C ALA A 299 -9.15 -6.49 18.70
N PHE A 300 -8.75 -5.35 18.14
CA PHE A 300 -9.23 -4.03 18.56
C PHE A 300 -10.75 -3.90 18.46
N SER A 301 -11.37 -4.41 17.40
CA SER A 301 -12.83 -4.38 17.26
C SER A 301 -13.54 -5.21 18.34
N GLY A 302 -12.93 -6.32 18.76
CA GLY A 302 -13.41 -7.13 19.88
C GLY A 302 -13.36 -6.36 21.22
N LEU A 303 -12.18 -5.81 21.54
CA LEU A 303 -11.98 -5.00 22.74
C LEU A 303 -12.91 -3.78 22.78
N ARG A 304 -13.06 -3.07 21.65
CA ARG A 304 -13.98 -1.94 21.53
C ARG A 304 -15.43 -2.34 21.77
N ARG A 305 -15.87 -3.49 21.25
CA ARG A 305 -17.24 -4.00 21.48
C ARG A 305 -17.49 -4.25 22.96
N GLU A 306 -16.54 -4.87 23.64
CA GLU A 306 -16.61 -5.10 25.08
C GLU A 306 -16.66 -3.79 25.87
N TRP A 307 -15.80 -2.83 25.53
CA TRP A 307 -15.81 -1.52 26.15
C TRP A 307 -17.12 -0.77 25.89
N MET A 308 -17.61 -0.75 24.65
CA MET A 308 -18.86 -0.07 24.28
C MET A 308 -20.07 -0.67 24.98
N SER A 309 -20.12 -1.98 25.19
CA SER A 309 -21.25 -2.61 25.91
C SER A 309 -21.40 -2.08 27.35
N ARG A 310 -20.29 -1.70 27.98
CA ARG A 310 -20.27 -1.13 29.34
C ARG A 310 -20.54 0.37 29.38
N TRP A 311 -20.02 1.12 28.40
CA TRP A 311 -19.97 2.59 28.41
C TRP A 311 -20.89 3.25 27.40
N TYR A 312 -21.79 2.53 26.76
CA TYR A 312 -22.69 3.04 25.72
C TYR A 312 -23.49 4.29 26.14
N LEU A 313 -24.19 4.21 27.29
CA LEU A 313 -25.01 5.34 27.79
C LEU A 313 -24.17 6.56 28.19
N PRO A 314 -23.08 6.45 28.95
CA PRO A 314 -22.18 7.57 29.23
C PRO A 314 -21.60 8.23 27.98
N VAL A 315 -21.23 7.44 26.97
CA VAL A 315 -20.69 7.99 25.70
C VAL A 315 -21.73 8.82 24.95
N ILE A 316 -22.96 8.32 24.86
CA ILE A 316 -24.06 9.09 24.23
C ILE A 316 -24.33 10.38 25.00
N ALA A 317 -24.38 10.33 26.32
CA ALA A 317 -24.60 11.51 27.15
C ALA A 317 -23.46 12.55 26.97
N ALA A 318 -22.21 12.08 26.93
CA ALA A 318 -21.05 12.93 26.67
C ALA A 318 -21.09 13.56 25.27
N ALA A 319 -21.46 12.77 24.25
CA ALA A 319 -21.61 13.28 22.88
C ALA A 319 -22.73 14.34 22.77
N ALA A 320 -23.86 14.12 23.42
CA ALA A 320 -24.96 15.10 23.48
C ALA A 320 -24.55 16.39 24.21
N ALA A 321 -23.85 16.27 25.33
CA ALA A 321 -23.30 17.42 26.05
C ALA A 321 -22.29 18.21 25.21
N LEU A 322 -21.38 17.51 24.53
CA LEU A 322 -20.41 18.12 23.62
C LEU A 322 -21.12 18.88 22.47
N LEU A 323 -22.11 18.25 21.85
CA LEU A 323 -22.91 18.88 20.78
C LEU A 323 -23.63 20.13 21.30
N PHE A 324 -24.21 20.07 22.49
CA PHE A 324 -24.85 21.23 23.12
C PHE A 324 -23.84 22.35 23.39
N CYS A 325 -22.67 22.06 23.95
CA CYS A 325 -21.61 23.03 24.16
C CYS A 325 -21.14 23.67 22.85
N LEU A 326 -20.98 22.86 21.79
CA LEU A 326 -20.57 23.31 20.47
C LEU A 326 -21.61 24.26 19.84
N THR A 327 -22.90 23.94 19.93
CA THR A 327 -23.98 24.82 19.44
C THR A 327 -24.00 26.15 20.18
N ARG A 328 -23.77 26.14 21.50
CA ARG A 328 -23.69 27.38 22.32
C ARG A 328 -22.46 28.20 21.94
N LEU A 329 -21.31 27.56 21.74
CA LEU A 329 -20.08 28.24 21.31
C LEU A 329 -20.25 28.88 19.93
N LEU A 330 -20.79 28.15 18.95
CA LEU A 330 -21.06 28.67 17.62
C LEU A 330 -22.05 29.84 17.64
N ALA A 331 -23.10 29.78 18.47
CA ALA A 331 -24.02 30.87 18.66
C ALA A 331 -23.36 32.12 19.27
N ALA A 332 -22.43 31.92 20.21
CA ALA A 332 -21.66 33.05 20.79
C ALA A 332 -20.72 33.69 19.74
N ILE A 333 -20.02 32.85 18.95
CA ILE A 333 -19.18 33.33 17.84
C ILE A 333 -20.01 34.07 16.81
N ARG A 334 -21.18 33.58 16.42
CA ARG A 334 -22.08 34.21 15.47
C ARG A 334 -22.55 35.59 15.98
N ARG A 335 -22.93 35.70 17.27
CA ARG A 335 -23.30 36.98 17.89
C ARG A 335 -22.15 38.01 17.88
N ARG A 336 -20.90 37.51 18.09
CA ARG A 336 -19.70 38.34 18.08
C ARG A 336 -19.37 38.84 16.67
N ASN A 337 -19.48 37.98 15.67
CA ASN A 337 -19.25 38.31 14.26
C ASN A 337 -20.30 39.32 13.70
N ALA A 338 -21.52 39.35 14.25
CA ALA A 338 -22.58 40.28 13.85
C ALA A 338 -22.34 41.75 14.29
N ARG A 339 -21.30 42.02 15.09
CA ARG A 339 -20.94 43.38 15.48
C ARG A 339 -20.47 44.21 14.28
N PRO A 340 -20.82 45.50 14.20
CA PRO A 340 -20.42 46.35 13.08
C PRO A 340 -18.90 46.48 12.95
N ALA A 341 -18.43 46.80 11.75
CA ALA A 341 -17.02 46.90 11.38
C ALA A 341 -16.35 48.11 12.05
N GLY A 342 -16.11 48.03 13.36
CA GLY A 342 -15.31 48.99 14.13
C GLY A 342 -13.86 48.49 14.29
N LYS A 343 -13.12 49.06 15.26
CA LYS A 343 -11.77 48.59 15.63
C LYS A 343 -11.84 47.11 16.07
N ARG A 344 -11.61 46.18 15.14
CA ARG A 344 -11.58 44.74 15.42
C ARG A 344 -10.23 44.32 15.95
N THR A 345 -10.24 43.54 17.04
CA THR A 345 -9.03 42.91 17.55
C THR A 345 -8.61 41.74 16.61
N LEU A 346 -7.35 41.36 16.68
CA LEU A 346 -6.84 40.19 15.94
C LEU A 346 -7.70 38.93 16.21
N PHE A 347 -8.16 38.77 17.46
CA PHE A 347 -9.02 37.67 17.85
C PHE A 347 -10.40 37.68 17.15
N ASP A 348 -10.99 38.89 16.98
CA ASP A 348 -12.25 39.04 16.23
C ASP A 348 -12.08 38.70 14.75
N GLN A 349 -10.93 39.06 14.16
CA GLN A 349 -10.59 38.74 12.78
C GLN A 349 -10.39 37.21 12.60
N LEU A 350 -9.78 36.52 13.56
CA LEU A 350 -9.66 35.06 13.54
C LEU A 350 -11.02 34.38 13.67
N LEU A 351 -11.88 34.83 14.59
CA LEU A 351 -13.22 34.30 14.74
C LEU A 351 -14.12 34.52 13.51
N TYR A 352 -13.79 35.53 12.68
CA TYR A 352 -14.50 35.78 11.43
C TYR A 352 -14.33 34.64 10.42
N ALA A 353 -13.28 33.78 10.55
CA ALA A 353 -13.11 32.58 9.76
C ALA A 353 -14.31 31.60 9.86
N PHE A 354 -15.00 31.56 11.01
CA PHE A 354 -16.23 30.77 11.15
C PHE A 354 -17.40 31.33 10.34
N HIS A 355 -17.42 32.63 10.08
CA HIS A 355 -18.44 33.23 9.20
C HIS A 355 -18.16 32.88 7.74
N VAL A 356 -16.90 33.01 7.31
CA VAL A 356 -16.45 32.61 5.96
C VAL A 356 -16.76 31.13 5.67
N LEU A 357 -16.62 30.26 6.68
CA LEU A 357 -16.93 28.85 6.55
C LEU A 357 -18.38 28.60 6.09
N ALA A 358 -19.33 29.34 6.61
CA ALA A 358 -20.76 29.17 6.32
C ALA A 358 -21.27 30.06 5.16
N HIS A 359 -20.66 31.22 4.95
CA HIS A 359 -21.04 32.24 3.95
C HIS A 359 -19.81 32.69 3.16
N PRO A 360 -19.31 31.84 2.23
CA PRO A 360 -18.02 32.09 1.58
C PRO A 360 -17.99 33.37 0.74
N PHE A 361 -19.01 33.62 -0.06
CA PHE A 361 -19.03 34.80 -0.95
C PHE A 361 -19.08 36.11 -0.16
N ASP A 362 -20.02 36.25 0.75
CA ASP A 362 -20.18 37.44 1.60
C ASP A 362 -18.96 37.58 2.53
N GLY A 363 -18.50 36.46 3.09
CA GLY A 363 -17.34 36.44 4.00
C GLY A 363 -16.06 36.94 3.36
N PHE A 364 -15.72 36.51 2.14
CA PHE A 364 -14.55 37.02 1.43
C PHE A 364 -14.72 38.44 0.93
N TRP A 365 -15.94 38.85 0.57
CA TRP A 365 -16.24 40.22 0.24
C TRP A 365 -16.00 41.15 1.43
N ASP A 366 -16.52 40.81 2.59
CA ASP A 366 -16.34 41.55 3.85
C ASP A 366 -14.86 41.64 4.27
N ILE A 367 -14.09 40.53 4.08
CA ILE A 367 -12.66 40.57 4.36
C ILE A 367 -11.95 41.58 3.49
N ARG A 368 -12.31 41.65 2.21
CA ARG A 368 -11.64 42.54 1.26
C ARG A 368 -12.08 44.00 1.40
N TYR A 369 -13.41 44.28 1.50
CA TYR A 369 -13.95 45.63 1.43
C TYR A 369 -14.27 46.23 2.78
N GLU A 370 -14.70 45.44 3.76
CA GLU A 370 -15.02 45.92 5.10
C GLU A 370 -13.86 45.78 6.10
N GLY A 371 -12.72 45.20 5.67
CA GLY A 371 -11.57 45.03 6.56
C GLY A 371 -11.83 44.08 7.73
N ARG A 372 -12.78 43.14 7.59
CA ARG A 372 -13.13 42.17 8.63
C ARG A 372 -12.04 41.09 8.83
N GLY A 373 -11.10 40.98 7.92
CA GLY A 373 -9.90 40.15 8.01
C GLY A 373 -8.62 40.95 7.86
N SER A 374 -7.47 40.33 8.10
CA SER A 374 -6.17 40.95 7.92
C SER A 374 -5.09 39.90 7.53
N LYS A 375 -3.99 40.40 6.94
CA LYS A 375 -2.80 39.57 6.64
C LYS A 375 -2.23 38.93 7.90
N LYS A 376 -2.27 39.63 9.05
CA LYS A 376 -1.81 39.07 10.34
C LYS A 376 -2.66 37.88 10.78
N ALA A 377 -4.00 38.00 10.67
CA ALA A 377 -4.91 36.90 10.97
C ALA A 377 -4.70 35.72 10.01
N ALA A 378 -4.52 35.98 8.70
CA ALA A 378 -4.20 34.93 7.72
C ALA A 378 -2.91 34.21 8.06
N THR A 379 -1.85 34.92 8.47
CA THR A 379 -0.59 34.28 8.92
C THR A 379 -0.82 33.32 10.10
N VAL A 380 -1.61 33.75 11.09
CA VAL A 380 -1.96 32.89 12.23
C VAL A 380 -2.74 31.66 11.76
N LEU A 381 -3.69 31.82 10.81
CA LEU A 381 -4.43 30.68 10.24
C LEU A 381 -3.51 29.71 9.49
N PHE A 382 -2.52 30.20 8.72
CA PHE A 382 -1.51 29.34 8.09
C PHE A 382 -0.71 28.53 9.11
N VAL A 383 -0.23 29.20 10.17
CA VAL A 383 0.51 28.53 11.24
C VAL A 383 -0.36 27.48 11.94
N LEU A 384 -1.61 27.83 12.26
CA LEU A 384 -2.55 26.89 12.87
C LEU A 384 -2.87 25.70 11.95
N ALA A 385 -3.01 25.92 10.65
CA ALA A 385 -3.23 24.85 9.69
C ALA A 385 -2.02 23.90 9.62
N ALA A 386 -0.81 24.44 9.50
CA ALA A 386 0.41 23.65 9.49
C ALA A 386 0.57 22.85 10.79
N LEU A 387 0.35 23.51 11.92
CA LEU A 387 0.43 22.88 13.25
C LEU A 387 -0.65 21.79 13.42
N SER A 388 -1.87 22.04 12.98
CA SER A 388 -2.97 21.06 13.09
C SER A 388 -2.71 19.82 12.25
N LEU A 389 -2.12 19.95 11.07
CA LEU A 389 -1.70 18.83 10.24
C LEU A 389 -0.57 18.02 10.87
N TRP A 390 0.41 18.69 11.44
CA TRP A 390 1.51 18.05 12.13
C TRP A 390 1.04 17.33 13.40
N LEU A 391 0.21 17.99 14.22
CA LEU A 391 -0.39 17.36 15.40
C LEU A 391 -1.29 16.18 15.03
N ARG A 392 -2.01 16.26 13.90
CA ARG A 392 -2.77 15.12 13.39
C ARG A 392 -1.89 13.88 13.22
N GLN A 393 -0.69 14.01 12.65
CA GLN A 393 0.23 12.87 12.48
C GLN A 393 0.63 12.25 13.83
N LEU A 394 0.89 13.08 14.85
CA LEU A 394 1.24 12.62 16.18
C LEU A 394 0.11 11.87 16.90
N VAL A 395 -1.13 12.32 16.70
CA VAL A 395 -2.31 11.72 17.37
C VAL A 395 -2.99 10.63 16.55
N THR A 396 -2.58 10.42 15.30
CA THR A 396 -3.10 9.34 14.46
C THR A 396 -2.70 8.00 15.04
N GLY A 397 -3.65 7.08 15.12
CA GLY A 397 -3.44 5.73 15.64
C GLY A 397 -2.51 4.89 14.76
N TRP A 398 -1.85 3.92 15.37
CA TRP A 398 -0.92 3.02 14.71
C TRP A 398 -1.53 2.32 13.48
N LEU A 399 -2.79 1.89 13.52
CA LEU A 399 -3.51 1.26 12.39
C LEU A 399 -3.57 2.12 11.12
N PHE A 400 -3.46 3.43 11.25
CA PHE A 400 -3.57 4.39 10.15
C PHE A 400 -2.24 5.08 9.83
N GLY A 401 -1.11 4.44 10.20
CA GLY A 401 0.23 4.93 9.90
C GLY A 401 0.63 6.15 10.72
N GLY A 402 0.11 6.27 11.94
CA GLY A 402 0.49 7.33 12.86
C GLY A 402 1.84 7.06 13.54
N GLY A 403 2.56 8.12 13.89
CA GLY A 403 3.72 8.04 14.77
C GLY A 403 4.95 8.85 14.34
N ASP A 404 5.17 9.08 13.06
CA ASP A 404 6.47 9.63 12.60
C ASP A 404 6.67 11.11 12.89
N GLY A 405 5.58 11.88 13.15
CA GLY A 405 5.65 13.29 13.55
C GLY A 405 6.60 14.15 12.71
N SER A 406 6.79 13.78 11.44
CA SER A 406 7.79 14.40 10.57
C SER A 406 7.50 15.88 10.35
N LEU A 407 8.47 16.74 10.65
CA LEU A 407 8.40 18.18 10.39
C LEU A 407 8.35 18.51 8.89
N TRP A 408 8.68 17.55 8.02
CA TRP A 408 8.57 17.70 6.56
C TRP A 408 7.15 18.01 6.11
N SER A 409 6.14 17.54 6.83
CA SER A 409 4.74 17.87 6.53
C SER A 409 4.44 19.37 6.60
N ILE A 410 5.05 20.08 7.56
CA ILE A 410 4.94 21.55 7.68
C ILE A 410 5.61 22.23 6.48
N VAL A 411 6.80 21.77 6.10
CA VAL A 411 7.56 22.33 4.97
C VAL A 411 6.81 22.11 3.65
N ILE A 412 6.31 20.89 3.42
CA ILE A 412 5.55 20.56 2.20
C ILE A 412 4.27 21.39 2.13
N PHE A 413 3.51 21.49 3.23
CA PHE A 413 2.29 22.28 3.30
C PHE A 413 2.57 23.77 3.05
N GLY A 414 3.56 24.33 3.73
CA GLY A 414 3.95 25.73 3.57
C GLY A 414 4.44 26.03 2.15
N GLY A 415 5.25 25.13 1.59
CA GLY A 415 5.74 25.23 0.22
C GLY A 415 4.61 25.16 -0.82
N ALA A 416 3.66 24.25 -0.66
CA ALA A 416 2.50 24.13 -1.54
C ALA A 416 1.61 25.39 -1.50
N ALA A 417 1.35 25.92 -0.29
CA ALA A 417 0.58 27.15 -0.12
C ALA A 417 1.29 28.37 -0.74
N ALA A 418 2.60 28.50 -0.52
CA ALA A 418 3.40 29.57 -1.12
C ALA A 418 3.44 29.48 -2.65
N LEU A 419 3.64 28.28 -3.20
CA LEU A 419 3.59 28.06 -4.65
C LEU A 419 2.23 28.40 -5.24
N PHE A 420 1.15 28.03 -4.57
CA PHE A 420 -0.20 28.37 -5.02
C PHE A 420 -0.40 29.89 -5.08
N ILE A 421 -0.05 30.59 -3.99
CA ILE A 421 -0.18 32.05 -3.89
C ILE A 421 0.67 32.75 -4.97
N LEU A 422 1.92 32.33 -5.13
CA LEU A 422 2.84 32.90 -6.10
C LEU A 422 2.36 32.65 -7.54
N SER A 423 1.98 31.40 -7.85
CA SER A 423 1.49 31.03 -9.17
C SER A 423 0.23 31.78 -9.54
N ASN A 424 -0.76 31.84 -8.62
CA ASN A 424 -2.00 32.57 -8.85
C ASN A 424 -1.74 34.07 -9.05
N TRP A 425 -0.85 34.64 -8.24
CA TRP A 425 -0.47 36.06 -8.39
C TRP A 425 0.23 36.37 -9.72
N CYS A 426 1.17 35.54 -10.16
CA CYS A 426 1.84 35.68 -11.45
C CYS A 426 0.85 35.63 -12.62
N LEU A 427 -0.22 34.86 -12.49
CA LEU A 427 -1.25 34.72 -13.52
C LEU A 427 -2.30 35.85 -13.53
N THR A 428 -2.34 36.70 -12.51
CA THR A 428 -3.31 37.81 -12.47
C THR A 428 -3.19 38.75 -13.67
N THR A 429 -1.98 38.96 -14.16
CA THR A 429 -1.72 39.80 -15.36
C THR A 429 -2.23 39.16 -16.65
N LEU A 430 -2.35 37.86 -16.71
CA LEU A 430 -2.85 37.10 -17.88
C LEU A 430 -4.37 36.94 -17.86
N THR A 431 -4.96 37.03 -16.67
CA THR A 431 -6.38 36.74 -16.44
C THR A 431 -7.19 38.00 -16.05
N ASP A 432 -6.62 39.21 -16.19
CA ASP A 432 -7.19 40.49 -15.83
C ASP A 432 -7.70 40.58 -14.37
N GLY A 433 -7.00 39.90 -13.46
CA GLY A 433 -7.33 39.88 -12.05
C GLY A 433 -7.03 41.20 -11.35
N LYS A 434 -7.92 41.62 -10.44
CA LYS A 434 -7.80 42.87 -9.68
C LYS A 434 -7.24 42.73 -8.27
N GLY A 435 -6.93 41.50 -7.83
CA GLY A 435 -6.44 41.20 -6.50
C GLY A 435 -4.94 41.42 -6.35
N ALA A 436 -4.51 42.08 -5.30
CA ALA A 436 -3.10 42.11 -4.93
C ALA A 436 -2.65 40.77 -4.30
N MET A 437 -1.35 40.49 -4.32
CA MET A 437 -0.78 39.29 -3.68
C MET A 437 -1.23 39.12 -2.21
N GLY A 438 -1.36 40.24 -1.48
CA GLY A 438 -1.83 40.21 -0.09
C GLY A 438 -3.28 39.80 0.08
N ASP A 439 -4.13 40.07 -0.92
CA ASP A 439 -5.53 39.66 -0.92
C ASP A 439 -5.66 38.17 -1.19
N ILE A 440 -4.89 37.65 -2.16
CA ILE A 440 -4.78 36.22 -2.44
C ILE A 440 -4.28 35.47 -1.20
N TYR A 441 -3.20 35.98 -0.55
CA TYR A 441 -2.67 35.45 0.69
C TYR A 441 -3.75 35.34 1.78
N THR A 442 -4.53 36.41 1.96
CA THR A 442 -5.59 36.44 2.96
C THR A 442 -6.71 35.45 2.60
N ALA A 443 -7.12 35.39 1.34
CA ALA A 443 -8.14 34.45 0.87
C ALA A 443 -7.72 33.00 1.11
N VAL A 444 -6.49 32.62 0.74
CA VAL A 444 -5.95 31.27 0.96
C VAL A 444 -5.92 30.95 2.47
N GLY A 445 -5.41 31.87 3.32
CA GLY A 445 -5.34 31.66 4.76
C GLY A 445 -6.70 31.34 5.39
N TYR A 446 -7.74 32.12 5.05
CA TYR A 446 -9.10 31.90 5.56
C TYR A 446 -9.75 30.63 4.99
N SER A 447 -9.39 30.21 3.78
CA SER A 447 -9.89 28.98 3.16
C SER A 447 -9.41 27.71 3.88
N LEU A 448 -8.33 27.78 4.68
CA LEU A 448 -7.81 26.65 5.45
C LEU A 448 -8.57 26.34 6.75
N THR A 449 -9.57 27.14 7.08
CA THR A 449 -10.35 27.00 8.33
C THR A 449 -10.94 25.60 8.55
N PRO A 450 -11.56 24.93 7.54
CA PRO A 450 -12.06 23.55 7.74
C PRO A 450 -10.95 22.59 8.17
N LEU A 451 -9.75 22.72 7.60
CA LEU A 451 -8.61 21.88 7.92
C LEU A 451 -8.16 22.06 9.38
N ILE A 452 -8.08 23.30 9.86
CA ILE A 452 -7.73 23.62 11.24
C ILE A 452 -8.71 22.98 12.22
N LEU A 453 -10.00 23.03 11.91
CA LEU A 453 -11.05 22.53 12.80
C LEU A 453 -11.13 21.00 12.82
N THR A 454 -10.85 20.35 11.71
CA THR A 454 -11.13 18.91 11.54
C THR A 454 -9.89 18.03 11.64
N ALA A 455 -8.68 18.56 11.43
CA ALA A 455 -7.47 17.74 11.40
C ALA A 455 -7.25 16.98 12.72
N LEU A 456 -7.32 17.65 13.86
CA LEU A 456 -7.19 17.02 15.18
C LEU A 456 -8.32 16.03 15.50
N PRO A 457 -9.61 16.39 15.36
CA PRO A 457 -10.70 15.42 15.57
C PRO A 457 -10.58 14.19 14.69
N LEU A 458 -10.22 14.33 13.41
CA LEU A 458 -10.02 13.19 12.51
C LEU A 458 -8.83 12.34 12.93
N GLY A 459 -7.72 12.95 13.37
CA GLY A 459 -6.57 12.22 13.92
C GLY A 459 -6.94 11.43 15.19
N LEU A 460 -7.67 12.03 16.12
CA LEU A 460 -8.14 11.35 17.33
C LEU A 460 -9.12 10.21 17.01
N LEU A 461 -9.98 10.40 16.00
CA LEU A 461 -10.96 9.40 15.57
C LEU A 461 -10.28 8.11 15.09
N THR A 462 -9.07 8.19 14.49
CA THR A 462 -8.32 7.00 14.06
C THR A 462 -7.97 6.04 15.19
N ASN A 463 -7.94 6.52 16.45
CA ASN A 463 -7.67 5.67 17.62
C ASN A 463 -8.91 4.89 18.08
N VAL A 464 -10.08 5.16 17.51
CA VAL A 464 -11.36 4.51 17.85
C VAL A 464 -11.86 3.65 16.68
N LEU A 465 -11.38 3.90 15.47
CA LEU A 465 -11.81 3.21 14.25
C LEU A 465 -10.96 1.96 13.98
N SER A 466 -11.60 0.94 13.42
CA SER A 466 -10.96 -0.25 12.87
C SER A 466 -10.65 -0.06 11.37
N LEU A 467 -9.79 -0.90 10.79
CA LEU A 467 -9.47 -0.85 9.35
C LEU A 467 -10.71 -1.00 8.45
N GLY A 468 -11.69 -1.80 8.87
CA GLY A 468 -12.96 -1.94 8.13
C GLY A 468 -13.75 -0.63 8.00
N GLU A 469 -13.47 0.35 8.86
CA GLU A 469 -14.11 1.68 8.87
C GLU A 469 -13.25 2.75 8.18
N SER A 470 -12.12 2.38 7.61
CA SER A 470 -11.19 3.31 6.91
C SER A 470 -11.86 4.08 5.76
N GLY A 471 -12.84 3.46 5.08
CA GLY A 471 -13.65 4.10 4.05
C GLY A 471 -14.41 5.32 4.56
N ALA A 472 -15.00 5.25 5.76
CA ALA A 472 -15.69 6.40 6.37
C ALA A 472 -14.71 7.53 6.69
N LEU A 473 -13.52 7.20 7.23
CA LEU A 473 -12.48 8.18 7.51
C LEU A 473 -11.97 8.88 6.24
N SER A 474 -11.78 8.12 5.15
CA SER A 474 -11.36 8.66 3.86
C SER A 474 -12.41 9.58 3.25
N LEU A 475 -13.69 9.24 3.34
CA LEU A 475 -14.81 10.10 2.91
C LEU A 475 -14.84 11.40 3.72
N MET A 476 -14.71 11.33 5.04
CA MET A 476 -14.67 12.53 5.88
C MET A 476 -13.47 13.42 5.54
N SER A 477 -12.30 12.85 5.37
CA SER A 477 -11.10 13.58 4.96
C SER A 477 -11.25 14.22 3.58
N SER A 478 -11.83 13.49 2.61
CA SER A 478 -12.10 14.02 1.27
C SER A 478 -13.10 15.16 1.30
N ALA A 479 -14.16 15.07 2.10
CA ALA A 479 -15.15 16.14 2.27
C ALA A 479 -14.50 17.43 2.81
N VAL A 480 -13.56 17.32 3.75
CA VAL A 480 -12.80 18.47 4.26
C VAL A 480 -11.97 19.13 3.16
N TRP A 481 -11.25 18.36 2.35
CA TRP A 481 -10.47 18.91 1.25
C TRP A 481 -11.32 19.52 0.15
N ILE A 482 -12.47 18.92 -0.17
CA ILE A 482 -13.45 19.51 -1.10
C ILE A 482 -13.95 20.85 -0.54
N TRP A 483 -14.23 20.92 0.75
CA TRP A 483 -14.67 22.18 1.38
C TRP A 483 -13.59 23.25 1.32
N VAL A 484 -12.34 22.91 1.64
CA VAL A 484 -11.20 23.84 1.48
C VAL A 484 -11.10 24.32 0.03
N GLY A 485 -11.24 23.42 -0.94
CA GLY A 485 -11.26 23.75 -2.37
C GLY A 485 -12.38 24.71 -2.77
N LEU A 486 -13.60 24.49 -2.26
CA LEU A 486 -14.74 25.39 -2.49
C LEU A 486 -14.54 26.77 -1.88
N LEU A 487 -13.98 26.85 -0.66
CA LEU A 487 -13.63 28.11 -0.03
C LEU A 487 -12.54 28.84 -0.79
N LEU A 488 -11.52 28.12 -1.23
CA LEU A 488 -10.43 28.68 -2.02
C LEU A 488 -10.93 29.20 -3.36
N PHE A 489 -11.81 28.45 -4.04
CA PHE A 489 -12.43 28.85 -5.29
C PHE A 489 -13.27 30.13 -5.14
N SER A 490 -14.13 30.17 -4.12
CA SER A 490 -14.94 31.36 -3.83
C SER A 490 -14.11 32.56 -3.37
N GLY A 491 -13.06 32.30 -2.59
CA GLY A 491 -12.12 33.34 -2.15
C GLY A 491 -11.40 34.01 -3.33
N ILE A 492 -10.88 33.21 -4.30
CA ILE A 492 -10.23 33.76 -5.50
C ILE A 492 -11.25 34.48 -6.39
N LEU A 493 -12.44 33.90 -6.61
CA LEU A 493 -13.49 34.51 -7.42
C LEU A 493 -13.84 35.92 -6.93
N VAL A 494 -14.09 36.07 -5.63
CA VAL A 494 -14.41 37.35 -5.02
C VAL A 494 -13.21 38.29 -5.01
N THR A 495 -12.04 37.78 -4.68
CA THR A 495 -10.80 38.56 -4.55
C THR A 495 -10.34 39.13 -5.89
N GLN A 496 -10.45 38.35 -6.95
CA GLN A 496 -10.00 38.72 -8.29
C GLN A 496 -11.09 39.39 -9.15
N HIS A 497 -12.35 39.40 -8.69
CA HIS A 497 -13.52 39.82 -9.47
C HIS A 497 -13.75 39.04 -10.75
N TYR A 498 -13.47 37.73 -10.71
CA TYR A 498 -13.67 36.89 -11.87
C TYR A 498 -15.13 36.50 -12.08
N SER A 499 -15.51 36.31 -13.33
CA SER A 499 -16.68 35.50 -13.65
C SER A 499 -16.39 34.01 -13.31
N PHE A 500 -17.43 33.19 -13.19
CA PHE A 500 -17.28 31.77 -12.87
C PHE A 500 -16.32 31.07 -13.84
N GLY A 501 -16.48 31.26 -15.17
CA GLY A 501 -15.62 30.65 -16.19
C GLY A 501 -14.16 31.13 -16.11
N GLN A 502 -13.94 32.42 -15.88
CA GLN A 502 -12.59 32.97 -15.68
C GLN A 502 -11.93 32.38 -14.44
N ASN A 503 -12.68 32.19 -13.35
CA ASN A 503 -12.14 31.61 -12.13
C ASN A 503 -11.76 30.15 -12.31
N VAL A 504 -12.58 29.36 -13.02
CA VAL A 504 -12.23 27.95 -13.37
C VAL A 504 -10.92 27.92 -14.18
N LEU A 505 -10.82 28.76 -15.20
CA LEU A 505 -9.61 28.86 -16.03
C LEU A 505 -8.39 29.30 -15.19
N SER A 506 -8.55 30.30 -14.32
CA SER A 506 -7.50 30.83 -13.45
C SER A 506 -6.99 29.73 -12.49
N VAL A 507 -7.89 28.96 -11.87
CA VAL A 507 -7.49 27.86 -10.98
C VAL A 507 -6.76 26.76 -11.74
N LEU A 508 -7.22 26.37 -12.93
CA LEU A 508 -6.53 25.38 -13.78
C LEU A 508 -5.12 25.87 -14.18
N LEU A 509 -5.03 27.13 -14.66
CA LEU A 509 -3.75 27.73 -15.00
C LEU A 509 -2.84 27.87 -13.77
N THR A 510 -3.38 28.12 -12.58
CA THR A 510 -2.60 28.17 -11.33
C THR A 510 -1.96 26.83 -11.04
N VAL A 511 -2.67 25.72 -11.21
CA VAL A 511 -2.09 24.37 -11.04
C VAL A 511 -0.97 24.13 -12.04
N VAL A 512 -1.17 24.47 -13.31
CA VAL A 512 -0.11 24.38 -14.35
C VAL A 512 1.08 25.27 -13.98
N GLY A 513 0.83 26.52 -13.55
CA GLY A 513 1.87 27.43 -13.09
C GLY A 513 2.66 26.89 -11.89
N MET A 514 2.00 26.23 -10.93
CA MET A 514 2.69 25.55 -9.83
C MET A 514 3.63 24.46 -10.35
N MET A 515 3.20 23.65 -11.33
CA MET A 515 4.04 22.61 -11.92
C MET A 515 5.27 23.20 -12.62
N VAL A 516 5.08 24.32 -13.37
CA VAL A 516 6.18 25.04 -14.02
C VAL A 516 7.16 25.62 -13.00
N LEU A 517 6.65 26.27 -11.94
CA LEU A 517 7.50 26.82 -10.88
C LEU A 517 8.28 25.73 -10.13
N LEU A 518 7.66 24.58 -9.85
CA LEU A 518 8.33 23.43 -9.25
C LEU A 518 9.43 22.89 -10.17
N PHE A 519 9.15 22.76 -11.46
CA PHE A 519 10.13 22.30 -12.45
C PHE A 519 11.33 23.25 -12.52
N ILE A 520 11.10 24.56 -12.62
CA ILE A 520 12.17 25.58 -12.61
C ILE A 520 12.95 25.51 -11.29
N GLY A 521 12.27 25.42 -10.16
CA GLY A 521 12.90 25.27 -8.85
C GLY A 521 13.80 24.05 -8.76
N PHE A 522 13.33 22.90 -9.25
CA PHE A 522 14.12 21.67 -9.32
C PHE A 522 15.36 21.81 -10.20
N LEU A 523 15.23 22.45 -11.37
CA LEU A 523 16.38 22.73 -12.26
C LEU A 523 17.42 23.64 -11.58
N LEU A 524 16.95 24.68 -10.88
CA LEU A 524 17.85 25.60 -10.16
C LEU A 524 18.59 24.89 -9.02
N VAL A 525 17.89 24.07 -8.24
CA VAL A 525 18.52 23.28 -7.16
C VAL A 525 19.54 22.29 -7.71
N ASN A 526 19.22 21.60 -8.82
CA ASN A 526 20.14 20.67 -9.47
C ASN A 526 21.38 21.41 -10.02
N LEU A 527 21.17 22.58 -10.64
CA LEU A 527 22.28 23.41 -11.13
C LEU A 527 23.17 23.89 -9.98
N ALA A 528 22.56 24.39 -8.90
CA ALA A 528 23.29 24.81 -7.71
C ALA A 528 24.08 23.65 -7.08
N GLY A 529 23.48 22.46 -6.99
CA GLY A 529 24.16 21.24 -6.52
C GLY A 529 25.38 20.89 -7.37
N ARG A 530 25.28 20.94 -8.69
CA ARG A 530 26.41 20.70 -9.60
C ARG A 530 27.51 21.75 -9.43
N MET A 531 27.15 23.01 -9.24
CA MET A 531 28.12 24.08 -8.98
C MET A 531 28.88 23.85 -7.66
N VAL A 532 28.16 23.49 -6.59
CA VAL A 532 28.77 23.15 -5.29
C VAL A 532 29.71 21.96 -5.43
N THR A 533 29.28 20.88 -6.10
CA THR A 533 30.15 19.71 -6.36
C THR A 533 31.38 20.07 -7.17
N PHE A 534 31.23 20.93 -8.19
CA PHE A 534 32.36 21.40 -9.00
C PHE A 534 33.37 22.16 -8.15
N VAL A 535 32.91 23.12 -7.32
CA VAL A 535 33.80 23.87 -6.40
C VAL A 535 34.47 22.94 -5.38
N ALA A 536 33.72 22.00 -4.81
CA ALA A 536 34.25 21.01 -3.88
C ALA A 536 35.36 20.16 -4.53
N ASN A 537 35.16 19.70 -5.76
CA ASN A 537 36.16 18.94 -6.51
C ASN A 537 37.43 19.77 -6.77
N ILE A 538 37.31 21.07 -7.14
CA ILE A 538 38.47 21.97 -7.29
C ILE A 538 39.21 22.09 -5.99
N VAL A 539 38.54 22.32 -4.85
CA VAL A 539 39.17 22.44 -3.55
C VAL A 539 39.90 21.16 -3.16
N THR A 540 39.25 20.00 -3.41
CA THR A 540 39.88 18.70 -3.13
C THR A 540 41.10 18.47 -4.00
N GLU A 541 41.04 18.81 -5.29
CA GLU A 541 42.17 18.67 -6.21
C GLU A 541 43.35 19.61 -5.85
N LEU A 542 43.03 20.81 -5.43
CA LEU A 542 44.05 21.75 -4.91
C LEU A 542 44.68 21.24 -3.63
N SER A 543 43.88 20.67 -2.70
CA SER A 543 44.38 20.11 -1.44
C SER A 543 45.26 18.86 -1.62
N LEU A 544 45.08 18.13 -2.73
CA LEU A 544 45.91 16.97 -3.08
C LEU A 544 47.24 17.35 -3.77
N ARG A 545 47.31 18.57 -4.29
CA ARG A 545 48.52 19.06 -4.96
C ARG A 545 49.49 19.84 -4.04
N TRP A 546 49.02 20.17 -2.83
CA TRP A 546 49.79 20.79 -1.76
C TRP A 546 49.91 19.86 -0.56
#